data_a48af108d18d65c4eeadb9309b20b867
#
_entry.id   a48af108d18d65c4eeadb9309b20b867
#
_cell.length_a   1.000
_cell.length_b   1.000
_cell.length_c   1.000
_cell.angle_alpha   90.00
_cell.angle_beta   90.00
_cell.angle_gamma   90.00
#
_symmetry.space_group_name_H-M   'P 1'
#
loop_
_entity.id
_entity.type
_entity.pdbx_description
1 polymer ?
#
loop_
_entity_poly.entity_id
_entity_poly.type
_entity_poly.pdbx_seq_one_letter_code
_entity_poly.pdbx_strand_id
1 'polypeptide(L)'
;DVGVRSPVGKVLGREWHRDTVYGVAGRSYVASERSDDPWISSHLELRGTDGEALSGYGWIFPLGTGEVNLGVGTLATAKRPAEVALRPLMAHYADQRRDEFRLSGDLRAPTSALLPMGGAVSNVAGPNWALIGDAAACVNPLNGEGIDYGLETGRLVAELLAERTDRARLDQVWPALLREHYGEAFSIARRLAGLVTVRRLLPPLGPVGMRSDLLMTLALRWMGNLVTDEDRDRAARMWRWAGRRSIARDARPPFS
;
A
#
# COMPACT_ATOMS: atom_id res chain seq x y z
N ASP A 1 16.10 4.26 -3.66
CA ASP A 1 14.80 3.97 -4.24
C ASP A 1 14.24 5.23 -4.89
N VAL A 2 13.85 5.11 -6.13
CA VAL A 2 13.23 6.18 -6.91
C VAL A 2 11.72 5.92 -7.09
N GLY A 3 11.17 5.01 -6.28
CA GLY A 3 9.74 4.70 -6.18
C GLY A 3 9.09 4.35 -7.51
N VAL A 4 7.81 4.65 -7.59
CA VAL A 4 6.94 4.37 -8.75
C VAL A 4 7.47 4.89 -10.07
N ARG A 5 8.03 6.08 -10.05
CA ARG A 5 8.49 6.74 -11.28
C ARG A 5 9.89 6.33 -11.68
N SER A 6 10.53 5.46 -10.89
CA SER A 6 11.90 4.99 -11.11
C SER A 6 12.42 5.24 -12.54
N PRO A 7 13.18 6.30 -12.80
CA PRO A 7 13.79 6.51 -14.11
C PRO A 7 14.74 5.36 -14.45
N VAL A 8 15.47 4.88 -13.43
CA VAL A 8 16.36 3.72 -13.54
C VAL A 8 15.56 2.46 -13.90
N GLY A 9 14.45 2.18 -13.18
CA GLY A 9 13.60 1.03 -13.51
C GLY A 9 13.08 1.06 -14.96
N LYS A 10 12.70 2.25 -15.47
CA LYS A 10 12.27 2.39 -16.87
C LYS A 10 13.39 2.11 -17.86
N VAL A 11 14.59 2.63 -17.62
CA VAL A 11 15.77 2.39 -18.47
C VAL A 11 16.12 0.91 -18.47
N LEU A 12 15.96 0.23 -17.34
CA LEU A 12 16.18 -1.20 -17.18
C LEU A 12 15.02 -2.08 -17.70
N GLY A 13 13.98 -1.49 -18.26
CA GLY A 13 12.87 -2.22 -18.87
C GLY A 13 11.76 -2.64 -17.91
N ARG A 14 11.70 -2.07 -16.70
CA ARG A 14 10.57 -2.31 -15.79
C ARG A 14 9.26 -1.83 -16.42
N GLU A 15 8.25 -2.69 -16.42
CA GLU A 15 6.90 -2.39 -16.88
C GLU A 15 5.92 -2.36 -15.69
N TRP A 16 5.07 -1.34 -15.63
CA TRP A 16 4.00 -1.24 -14.65
C TRP A 16 2.67 -1.68 -15.26
N HIS A 17 2.00 -2.64 -14.61
CA HIS A 17 0.71 -3.17 -14.99
C HIS A 17 -0.43 -2.31 -14.45
N ARG A 18 -0.88 -1.33 -15.23
CA ARG A 18 -1.94 -0.38 -14.82
C ARG A 18 -3.36 -0.96 -14.90
N ASP A 19 -3.53 -2.15 -15.39
CA ASP A 19 -4.80 -2.89 -15.43
C ASP A 19 -5.22 -3.47 -14.08
N THR A 20 -4.31 -3.46 -13.10
CA THR A 20 -4.58 -3.85 -11.71
C THR A 20 -4.92 -2.65 -10.83
N VAL A 21 -5.16 -2.90 -9.54
CA VAL A 21 -5.33 -1.84 -8.54
C VAL A 21 -4.03 -1.09 -8.31
N TYR A 22 -4.13 0.21 -8.09
CA TYR A 22 -3.02 1.07 -7.71
C TYR A 22 -3.49 2.14 -6.71
N GLY A 23 -2.57 2.70 -5.95
CA GLY A 23 -2.84 3.79 -5.03
C GLY A 23 -2.56 5.16 -5.65
N VAL A 24 -3.31 6.15 -5.20
CA VAL A 24 -3.04 7.58 -5.44
C VAL A 24 -2.97 8.23 -4.07
N ALA A 25 -1.79 8.71 -3.68
CA ALA A 25 -1.58 9.24 -2.35
C ALA A 25 -0.88 10.60 -2.37
N GLY A 26 -1.20 11.42 -1.38
CA GLY A 26 -0.53 12.67 -1.11
C GLY A 26 -0.27 12.84 0.37
N ARG A 27 0.85 13.48 0.72
CA ARG A 27 1.22 13.77 2.09
C ARG A 27 1.79 15.16 2.22
N SER A 28 1.69 15.73 3.42
CA SER A 28 2.22 17.03 3.78
C SER A 28 2.67 17.01 5.25
N TYR A 29 3.30 18.06 5.69
CA TYR A 29 3.59 18.31 7.11
C TYR A 29 2.77 19.50 7.59
N VAL A 30 2.35 19.45 8.85
CA VAL A 30 1.63 20.54 9.50
C VAL A 30 1.99 20.58 10.98
N ALA A 31 2.10 21.77 11.55
CA ALA A 31 2.37 21.94 12.98
C ALA A 31 1.22 21.39 13.82
N SER A 32 1.55 20.73 14.93
CA SER A 32 0.57 20.11 15.82
C SER A 32 1.11 20.08 17.25
N GLU A 33 0.28 20.47 18.21
CA GLU A 33 0.58 20.30 19.64
C GLU A 33 0.56 18.81 20.06
N ARG A 34 0.04 17.92 19.20
CA ARG A 34 0.00 16.47 19.40
C ARG A 34 1.10 15.74 18.66
N SER A 35 2.19 16.42 18.32
CA SER A 35 3.34 15.83 17.61
C SER A 35 4.06 14.73 18.39
N ASP A 36 3.88 14.68 19.71
CA ASP A 36 4.51 13.71 20.60
C ASP A 36 3.58 12.54 20.99
N ASP A 37 2.38 12.47 20.39
CA ASP A 37 1.47 11.35 20.63
C ASP A 37 2.16 10.03 20.28
N PRO A 38 2.04 8.98 21.12
CA PRO A 38 2.69 7.68 20.86
C PRO A 38 1.96 6.83 19.84
N TRP A 39 0.90 7.34 19.22
CA TRP A 39 0.01 6.62 18.33
C TRP A 39 -0.05 7.25 16.96
N ILE A 40 0.01 6.42 15.92
CA ILE A 40 -0.38 6.81 14.57
C ILE A 40 -1.89 6.71 14.42
N SER A 41 -2.48 7.63 13.67
CA SER A 41 -3.93 7.65 13.43
C SER A 41 -4.25 7.43 11.97
N SER A 42 -5.22 6.55 11.70
CA SER A 42 -5.75 6.28 10.36
C SER A 42 -7.27 6.39 10.38
N HIS A 43 -7.83 7.21 9.49
CA HIS A 43 -9.25 7.50 9.42
C HIS A 43 -9.82 6.87 8.14
N LEU A 44 -10.52 5.75 8.29
CA LEU A 44 -11.04 4.95 7.18
C LEU A 44 -12.21 5.61 6.44
N GLU A 45 -12.89 6.59 7.04
CA GLU A 45 -13.93 7.38 6.39
C GLU A 45 -13.33 8.63 5.74
N LEU A 46 -12.66 8.47 4.62
CA LEU A 46 -12.23 9.61 3.82
C LEU A 46 -13.39 10.11 2.96
N ARG A 47 -13.69 11.40 3.08
CA ARG A 47 -14.72 12.07 2.27
C ARG A 47 -14.10 13.14 1.38
N GLY A 48 -14.62 13.22 0.16
CA GLY A 48 -14.31 14.30 -0.76
C GLY A 48 -14.86 15.65 -0.29
N THR A 49 -14.48 16.72 -0.98
CA THR A 49 -15.00 18.08 -0.72
C THR A 49 -16.50 18.21 -1.02
N ASP A 50 -17.07 17.29 -1.77
CA ASP A 50 -18.49 17.12 -2.06
C ASP A 50 -19.24 16.28 -1.01
N GLY A 51 -18.51 15.75 0.01
CA GLY A 51 -19.05 14.89 1.06
C GLY A 51 -19.17 13.42 0.67
N GLU A 52 -18.86 13.03 -0.58
CA GLU A 52 -18.90 11.63 -0.99
C GLU A 52 -17.78 10.80 -0.33
N ALA A 53 -18.11 9.54 0.02
CA ALA A 53 -17.13 8.60 0.55
C ALA A 53 -16.15 8.16 -0.55
N LEU A 54 -14.87 8.23 -0.25
CA LEU A 54 -13.79 7.81 -1.14
C LEU A 54 -13.27 6.41 -0.75
N SER A 55 -12.79 5.66 -1.73
CA SER A 55 -12.18 4.35 -1.54
C SER A 55 -10.75 4.52 -1.02
N GLY A 56 -10.59 4.97 0.22
CA GLY A 56 -9.29 5.29 0.78
C GLY A 56 -9.38 5.69 2.23
N TYR A 57 -8.31 6.27 2.74
CA TYR A 57 -8.23 6.74 4.12
C TYR A 57 -7.31 7.96 4.24
N GLY A 58 -7.45 8.69 5.35
CA GLY A 58 -6.53 9.73 5.75
C GLY A 58 -5.67 9.26 6.92
N TRP A 59 -4.47 9.80 7.06
CA TRP A 59 -3.59 9.50 8.19
C TRP A 59 -2.98 10.76 8.81
N ILE A 60 -2.65 10.64 10.09
CA ILE A 60 -1.88 11.63 10.84
C ILE A 60 -0.86 10.85 11.69
N PHE A 61 0.42 11.07 11.41
CA PHE A 61 1.54 10.42 12.09
C PHE A 61 2.37 11.45 12.83
N PRO A 62 2.40 11.40 14.18
CA PRO A 62 3.24 12.25 15.00
C PRO A 62 4.72 12.05 14.69
N LEU A 63 5.52 13.12 14.70
CA LEU A 63 6.94 13.08 14.37
C LEU A 63 7.86 13.40 15.55
N GLY A 64 7.32 13.83 16.69
CA GLY A 64 8.12 14.24 17.85
C GLY A 64 8.88 15.56 17.67
N THR A 65 8.52 16.35 16.66
CA THR A 65 9.27 17.57 16.26
C THR A 65 8.42 18.83 16.22
N GLY A 66 7.24 18.82 16.84
CA GLY A 66 6.25 19.89 16.72
C GLY A 66 5.37 19.80 15.48
N GLU A 67 5.56 18.77 14.65
CA GLU A 67 4.82 18.55 13.42
C GLU A 67 4.27 17.12 13.34
N VAL A 68 3.26 16.95 12.49
CA VAL A 68 2.75 15.64 12.08
C VAL A 68 2.88 15.48 10.56
N ASN A 69 3.07 14.23 10.11
CA ASN A 69 2.90 13.85 8.72
C ASN A 69 1.40 13.56 8.51
N LEU A 70 0.75 14.39 7.72
CA LEU A 70 -0.65 14.26 7.37
C LEU A 70 -0.78 13.88 5.91
N GLY A 71 -1.64 12.94 5.61
CA GLY A 71 -1.86 12.57 4.23
C GLY A 71 -3.18 11.88 3.97
N VAL A 72 -3.45 11.68 2.69
CA VAL A 72 -4.63 10.99 2.18
C VAL A 72 -4.24 10.05 1.05
N GLY A 73 -4.87 8.90 0.99
CA GLY A 73 -4.66 7.92 -0.07
C GLY A 73 -5.98 7.32 -0.54
N THR A 74 -6.09 7.07 -1.83
CA THR A 74 -7.25 6.41 -2.44
C THR A 74 -6.80 5.27 -3.35
N LEU A 75 -7.61 4.23 -3.43
CA LEU A 75 -7.44 3.14 -4.38
C LEU A 75 -8.11 3.48 -5.72
N ALA A 76 -7.48 3.04 -6.79
CA ALA A 76 -7.96 3.22 -8.14
C ALA A 76 -7.69 1.98 -9.00
N THR A 77 -8.39 1.88 -10.12
CA THR A 77 -8.10 0.94 -11.21
C THR A 77 -8.21 1.67 -12.54
N ALA A 78 -7.72 1.09 -13.63
CA ALA A 78 -7.89 1.67 -14.97
C ALA A 78 -9.38 1.90 -15.34
N LYS A 79 -10.29 1.05 -14.83
CA LYS A 79 -11.75 1.19 -15.06
C LYS A 79 -12.42 2.17 -14.10
N ARG A 80 -11.81 2.44 -12.97
CA ARG A 80 -12.28 3.35 -11.92
C ARG A 80 -11.09 4.18 -11.44
N PRO A 81 -10.66 5.18 -12.24
CA PRO A 81 -9.55 6.06 -11.85
C PRO A 81 -9.93 6.86 -10.61
N ALA A 82 -8.93 7.26 -9.83
CA ALA A 82 -9.13 8.19 -8.73
C ALA A 82 -9.29 9.59 -9.32
N GLU A 83 -10.51 10.07 -9.37
CA GLU A 83 -10.85 11.43 -9.81
C GLU A 83 -10.76 12.40 -8.63
N VAL A 84 -9.56 12.50 -8.02
CA VAL A 84 -9.33 13.35 -6.85
C VAL A 84 -8.18 14.31 -7.07
N ALA A 85 -8.38 15.56 -6.70
CA ALA A 85 -7.33 16.56 -6.57
C ALA A 85 -6.71 16.44 -5.17
N LEU A 86 -5.54 15.83 -5.06
CA LEU A 86 -4.93 15.47 -3.76
C LEU A 86 -4.66 16.67 -2.86
N ARG A 87 -4.21 17.82 -3.39
CA ARG A 87 -3.95 19.00 -2.57
C ARG A 87 -5.21 19.56 -1.91
N PRO A 88 -6.31 19.83 -2.63
CA PRO A 88 -7.58 20.21 -2.01
C PRO A 88 -8.11 19.16 -1.03
N LEU A 89 -7.98 17.88 -1.36
CA LEU A 89 -8.42 16.79 -0.49
C LEU A 89 -7.61 16.75 0.83
N MET A 90 -6.29 16.93 0.77
CA MET A 90 -5.46 17.01 1.99
C MET A 90 -5.82 18.24 2.84
N ALA A 91 -6.06 19.40 2.22
CA ALA A 91 -6.48 20.60 2.94
C ALA A 91 -7.83 20.38 3.63
N HIS A 92 -8.80 19.83 2.90
CA HIS A 92 -10.12 19.49 3.47
C HIS A 92 -10.02 18.49 4.63
N TYR A 93 -9.20 17.45 4.48
CA TYR A 93 -8.95 16.48 5.54
C TYR A 93 -8.26 17.12 6.76
N ALA A 94 -7.28 17.99 6.54
CA ALA A 94 -6.64 18.74 7.61
C ALA A 94 -7.64 19.61 8.38
N ASP A 95 -8.54 20.31 7.67
CA ASP A 95 -9.56 21.15 8.29
C ASP A 95 -10.56 20.32 9.12
N GLN A 96 -10.97 19.15 8.63
CA GLN A 96 -11.82 18.22 9.39
C GLN A 96 -11.18 17.71 10.69
N ARG A 97 -9.85 17.65 10.75
CA ARG A 97 -9.07 17.12 11.87
C ARG A 97 -8.36 18.20 12.69
N ARG A 98 -8.56 19.46 12.34
CA ARG A 98 -7.85 20.61 12.92
C ARG A 98 -7.95 20.67 14.43
N ASP A 99 -9.16 20.61 14.95
CA ASP A 99 -9.41 20.71 16.39
C ASP A 99 -8.93 19.45 17.13
N GLU A 100 -9.25 18.28 16.59
CA GLU A 100 -8.89 16.99 17.19
C GLU A 100 -7.37 16.82 17.35
N PHE A 101 -6.60 17.19 16.34
CA PHE A 101 -5.13 17.07 16.32
C PHE A 101 -4.41 18.40 16.62
N ARG A 102 -5.15 19.45 17.01
CA ARG A 102 -4.62 20.79 17.30
C ARG A 102 -3.64 21.26 16.22
N LEU A 103 -4.09 21.12 14.96
CA LEU A 103 -3.29 21.51 13.81
C LEU A 103 -3.26 23.03 13.69
N SER A 104 -2.10 23.60 13.41
CA SER A 104 -1.92 25.05 13.21
C SER A 104 -1.07 25.36 11.98
N GLY A 105 -1.34 26.52 11.38
CA GLY A 105 -0.65 26.95 10.16
C GLY A 105 -1.07 26.17 8.91
N ASP A 106 -0.27 26.33 7.85
CA ASP A 106 -0.51 25.79 6.53
C ASP A 106 0.17 24.43 6.32
N LEU A 107 -0.35 23.65 5.36
CA LEU A 107 0.30 22.43 4.89
C LEU A 107 1.62 22.74 4.19
N ARG A 108 2.71 22.11 4.64
CA ARG A 108 4.07 22.35 4.15
C ARG A 108 4.58 21.17 3.32
N ALA A 109 5.41 21.46 2.32
CA ALA A 109 6.07 20.49 1.47
C ALA A 109 5.13 19.37 0.95
N PRO A 110 3.99 19.70 0.32
CA PRO A 110 3.07 18.70 -0.19
C PRO A 110 3.71 17.89 -1.31
N THR A 111 3.62 16.57 -1.21
CA THR A 111 4.08 15.63 -2.23
C THR A 111 2.98 14.65 -2.58
N SER A 112 3.02 14.10 -3.78
CA SER A 112 2.06 13.09 -4.22
C SER A 112 2.71 12.07 -5.13
N ALA A 113 2.19 10.85 -5.09
CA ALA A 113 2.64 9.75 -5.92
C ALA A 113 1.48 8.83 -6.34
N LEU A 114 1.67 8.18 -7.48
CA LEU A 114 0.94 6.95 -7.82
C LEU A 114 1.72 5.79 -7.24
N LEU A 115 1.04 4.81 -6.67
CA LEU A 115 1.66 3.66 -6.01
C LEU A 115 1.31 2.38 -6.80
N PRO A 116 2.27 1.76 -7.52
CA PRO A 116 2.07 0.41 -8.00
C PRO A 116 2.04 -0.53 -6.80
N MET A 117 1.05 -1.38 -6.75
CA MET A 117 0.78 -2.21 -5.58
C MET A 117 0.79 -3.68 -5.92
N GLY A 118 1.10 -4.50 -4.93
CA GLY A 118 0.93 -5.96 -5.01
C GLY A 118 1.73 -6.62 -6.12
N GLY A 119 2.97 -6.16 -6.36
CA GLY A 119 3.82 -6.72 -7.41
C GLY A 119 3.28 -6.49 -8.83
N ALA A 120 2.53 -5.39 -9.08
CA ALA A 120 1.97 -5.07 -10.39
C ALA A 120 3.03 -4.54 -11.37
N VAL A 121 4.16 -5.21 -11.45
CA VAL A 121 5.28 -4.89 -12.35
C VAL A 121 5.95 -6.17 -12.86
N SER A 122 6.52 -6.10 -14.06
CA SER A 122 7.46 -7.08 -14.61
C SER A 122 8.86 -6.49 -14.72
N ASN A 123 9.82 -7.35 -15.01
CA ASN A 123 11.24 -6.98 -15.12
C ASN A 123 11.76 -6.28 -13.86
N VAL A 124 11.66 -6.98 -12.71
CA VAL A 124 12.11 -6.48 -11.40
C VAL A 124 13.58 -6.78 -11.12
N ALA A 125 14.27 -7.50 -12.01
CA ALA A 125 15.70 -7.77 -11.92
C ALA A 125 16.32 -8.02 -13.29
N GLY A 126 17.62 -7.86 -13.38
CA GLY A 126 18.47 -8.23 -14.49
C GLY A 126 19.73 -8.95 -14.01
N PRO A 127 20.73 -9.18 -14.87
CA PRO A 127 21.91 -9.96 -14.51
C PRO A 127 22.68 -9.43 -13.30
N ASN A 128 22.66 -8.10 -13.09
CA ASN A 128 23.46 -7.43 -12.07
C ASN A 128 22.70 -6.33 -11.32
N TRP A 129 21.40 -6.34 -11.36
CA TRP A 129 20.53 -5.39 -10.65
C TRP A 129 19.24 -6.04 -10.19
N ALA A 130 18.67 -5.52 -9.12
CA ALA A 130 17.34 -5.88 -8.61
C ALA A 130 16.61 -4.63 -8.14
N LEU A 131 15.31 -4.58 -8.33
CA LEU A 131 14.42 -3.56 -7.79
C LEU A 131 13.82 -4.06 -6.47
N ILE A 132 13.70 -3.16 -5.49
CA ILE A 132 13.15 -3.42 -4.16
C ILE A 132 12.06 -2.40 -3.83
N GLY A 133 11.28 -2.64 -2.79
CA GLY A 133 10.28 -1.70 -2.28
C GLY A 133 9.29 -1.25 -3.36
N ASP A 134 8.92 0.03 -3.35
CA ASP A 134 7.98 0.63 -4.31
C ASP A 134 8.43 0.47 -5.77
N ALA A 135 9.73 0.46 -6.04
CA ALA A 135 10.25 0.26 -7.38
C ALA A 135 9.91 -1.13 -7.94
N ALA A 136 9.79 -2.13 -7.07
CA ALA A 136 9.32 -3.48 -7.37
C ALA A 136 7.81 -3.65 -7.13
N ALA A 137 7.06 -2.57 -6.87
CA ALA A 137 5.65 -2.62 -6.49
C ALA A 137 5.37 -3.48 -5.24
N CYS A 138 6.35 -3.58 -4.34
CA CYS A 138 6.20 -4.21 -3.03
C CYS A 138 5.46 -3.24 -2.09
N VAL A 139 4.19 -3.03 -2.36
CA VAL A 139 3.27 -2.19 -1.60
C VAL A 139 1.99 -2.98 -1.39
N ASN A 140 1.48 -2.98 -0.16
CA ASN A 140 0.25 -3.68 0.18
C ASN A 140 -0.95 -3.09 -0.59
N PRO A 141 -1.68 -3.90 -1.37
CA PRO A 141 -2.81 -3.40 -2.16
C PRO A 141 -4.00 -2.89 -1.34
N LEU A 142 -4.13 -3.29 -0.07
CA LEU A 142 -5.29 -2.95 0.76
C LEU A 142 -5.11 -1.66 1.55
N ASN A 143 -3.89 -1.40 2.04
CA ASN A 143 -3.62 -0.25 2.90
C ASN A 143 -2.58 0.73 2.32
N GLY A 144 -1.87 0.38 1.23
CA GLY A 144 -0.86 1.23 0.62
C GLY A 144 0.46 1.30 1.38
N GLU A 145 0.67 0.44 2.37
CA GLU A 145 1.92 0.36 3.11
C GLU A 145 3.03 -0.23 2.24
N GLY A 146 4.23 0.35 2.30
CA GLY A 146 5.38 -0.08 1.53
C GLY A 146 6.71 0.04 2.29
N ILE A 147 6.70 0.64 3.49
CA ILE A 147 7.95 0.90 4.25
C ILE A 147 8.56 -0.42 4.74
N ASP A 148 7.76 -1.27 5.36
CA ASP A 148 8.16 -2.59 5.84
C ASP A 148 8.63 -3.50 4.69
N TYR A 149 7.88 -3.54 3.59
CA TYR A 149 8.28 -4.26 2.37
C TYR A 149 9.57 -3.73 1.76
N GLY A 150 9.80 -2.42 1.81
CA GLY A 150 11.05 -1.81 1.37
C GLY A 150 12.25 -2.28 2.19
N LEU A 151 12.09 -2.33 3.51
CA LEU A 151 13.11 -2.84 4.44
C LEU A 151 13.33 -4.34 4.27
N GLU A 152 12.26 -5.12 4.20
CA GLU A 152 12.33 -6.58 4.05
C GLU A 152 12.94 -6.99 2.71
N THR A 153 12.50 -6.41 1.60
CA THR A 153 13.08 -6.70 0.27
C THR A 153 14.54 -6.25 0.18
N GLY A 154 14.92 -5.17 0.86
CA GLY A 154 16.32 -4.75 1.01
C GLY A 154 17.16 -5.81 1.74
N ARG A 155 16.65 -6.37 2.85
CA ARG A 155 17.28 -7.46 3.58
C ARG A 155 17.38 -8.73 2.72
N LEU A 156 16.27 -9.15 2.11
CA LEU A 156 16.23 -10.37 1.27
C LEU A 156 17.22 -10.31 0.10
N VAL A 157 17.33 -9.19 -0.59
CA VAL A 157 18.30 -9.07 -1.69
C VAL A 157 19.75 -9.05 -1.19
N ALA A 158 20.00 -8.46 -0.02
CA ALA A 158 21.33 -8.46 0.58
C ALA A 158 21.76 -9.87 1.00
N GLU A 159 20.88 -10.63 1.63
CA GLU A 159 21.10 -12.05 1.99
C GLU A 159 21.33 -12.89 0.73
N LEU A 160 20.48 -12.75 -0.29
CA LEU A 160 20.63 -13.44 -1.57
C LEU A 160 21.99 -13.17 -2.22
N LEU A 161 22.49 -11.94 -2.18
CA LEU A 161 23.77 -11.57 -2.76
C LEU A 161 24.96 -12.05 -1.91
N ALA A 162 24.80 -12.14 -0.57
CA ALA A 162 25.85 -12.62 0.33
C ALA A 162 26.04 -14.13 0.24
N GLU A 163 24.96 -14.89 0.08
CA GLU A 163 24.99 -16.36 0.00
C GLU A 163 25.46 -16.90 -1.36
N ARG A 164 25.38 -16.09 -2.41
CA ARG A 164 25.66 -16.55 -3.79
C ARG A 164 27.07 -16.19 -4.24
N THR A 165 27.81 -17.22 -4.60
CA THR A 165 29.07 -17.12 -5.35
C THR A 165 28.85 -16.86 -6.84
N ASP A 166 27.74 -17.34 -7.40
CA ASP A 166 27.35 -17.11 -8.80
C ASP A 166 26.19 -16.09 -8.87
N ARG A 167 26.51 -14.92 -9.40
CA ARG A 167 25.54 -13.83 -9.63
C ARG A 167 24.80 -13.97 -10.96
N ALA A 168 25.18 -14.94 -11.79
CA ALA A 168 24.50 -15.23 -13.04
C ALA A 168 23.09 -15.73 -12.74
N ARG A 169 22.05 -15.03 -13.17
CA ARG A 169 20.62 -15.38 -13.05
C ARG A 169 19.87 -14.70 -11.89
N LEU A 170 20.34 -13.55 -11.42
CA LEU A 170 19.57 -12.73 -10.47
C LEU A 170 18.17 -12.38 -11.06
N ASP A 171 18.09 -12.21 -12.37
CA ASP A 171 16.87 -12.01 -13.16
C ASP A 171 15.83 -13.13 -13.01
N GLN A 172 16.26 -14.35 -12.67
CA GLN A 172 15.34 -15.48 -12.44
C GLN A 172 15.02 -15.69 -10.96
N VAL A 173 16.04 -15.57 -10.13
CA VAL A 173 15.93 -15.90 -8.70
C VAL A 173 15.18 -14.83 -7.94
N TRP A 174 15.46 -13.55 -8.20
CA TRP A 174 14.84 -12.47 -7.48
C TRP A 174 13.30 -12.38 -7.69
N PRO A 175 12.77 -12.42 -8.92
CA PRO A 175 11.32 -12.47 -9.12
C PRO A 175 10.68 -13.73 -8.54
N ALA A 176 11.39 -14.86 -8.52
CA ALA A 176 10.89 -16.09 -7.92
C ALA A 176 10.78 -15.95 -6.39
N LEU A 177 11.80 -15.40 -5.75
CA LEU A 177 11.82 -15.15 -4.31
C LEU A 177 10.70 -14.17 -3.89
N LEU A 178 10.51 -13.08 -4.63
CA LEU A 178 9.40 -12.16 -4.38
C LEU A 178 8.03 -12.83 -4.52
N ARG A 179 7.84 -13.71 -5.51
CA ARG A 179 6.59 -14.47 -5.66
C ARG A 179 6.38 -15.48 -4.55
N GLU A 180 7.42 -16.11 -4.07
CA GLU A 180 7.36 -17.03 -2.93
C GLU A 180 6.90 -16.31 -1.66
N HIS A 181 7.51 -15.16 -1.34
CA HIS A 181 7.18 -14.42 -0.13
C HIS A 181 5.83 -13.69 -0.20
N TYR A 182 5.50 -13.06 -1.32
CA TYR A 182 4.36 -12.13 -1.39
C TYR A 182 3.28 -12.54 -2.38
N GLY A 183 3.55 -13.48 -3.29
CA GLY A 183 2.68 -13.72 -4.45
C GLY A 183 1.25 -14.08 -4.08
N GLU A 184 1.03 -15.00 -3.14
CA GLU A 184 -0.31 -15.43 -2.71
C GLU A 184 -1.07 -14.29 -2.03
N ALA A 185 -0.42 -13.60 -1.07
CA ALA A 185 -1.01 -12.50 -0.33
C ALA A 185 -1.34 -11.31 -1.25
N PHE A 186 -0.41 -10.93 -2.11
CA PHE A 186 -0.63 -9.82 -3.05
C PHE A 186 -1.71 -10.14 -4.09
N SER A 187 -1.80 -11.37 -4.58
CA SER A 187 -2.84 -11.77 -5.53
C SER A 187 -4.24 -11.59 -4.94
N ILE A 188 -4.51 -12.13 -3.75
CA ILE A 188 -5.83 -11.98 -3.11
C ILE A 188 -6.08 -10.54 -2.70
N ALA A 189 -5.08 -9.83 -2.18
CA ALA A 189 -5.19 -8.44 -1.77
C ALA A 189 -5.55 -7.52 -2.96
N ARG A 190 -4.97 -7.71 -4.16
CA ARG A 190 -5.35 -6.97 -5.38
C ARG A 190 -6.83 -7.13 -5.72
N ARG A 191 -7.38 -8.35 -5.59
CA ARG A 191 -8.81 -8.62 -5.88
C ARG A 191 -9.71 -7.93 -4.88
N LEU A 192 -9.39 -8.02 -3.58
CA LEU A 192 -10.15 -7.36 -2.54
C LEU A 192 -10.06 -5.83 -2.66
N ALA A 193 -8.88 -5.29 -2.89
CA ALA A 193 -8.70 -3.86 -3.14
C ALA A 193 -9.48 -3.38 -4.37
N GLY A 194 -9.53 -4.19 -5.44
CA GLY A 194 -10.37 -3.93 -6.60
C GLY A 194 -11.87 -3.84 -6.26
N LEU A 195 -12.34 -4.63 -5.30
CA LEU A 195 -13.73 -4.55 -4.81
C LEU A 195 -13.97 -3.26 -4.00
N VAL A 196 -13.00 -2.85 -3.18
CA VAL A 196 -13.08 -1.60 -2.40
C VAL A 196 -13.23 -0.37 -3.31
N THR A 197 -12.69 -0.40 -4.54
CA THR A 197 -12.89 0.70 -5.50
C THR A 197 -14.33 0.83 -6.02
N VAL A 198 -15.21 -0.11 -5.71
CA VAL A 198 -16.65 -0.03 -6.06
C VAL A 198 -17.37 0.79 -4.99
N ARG A 199 -17.45 2.11 -5.18
CA ARG A 199 -18.00 3.06 -4.20
C ARG A 199 -19.36 2.66 -3.62
N ARG A 200 -20.23 2.00 -4.41
CA ARG A 200 -21.57 1.56 -3.96
C ARG A 200 -21.52 0.49 -2.85
N LEU A 201 -20.40 -0.21 -2.69
CA LEU A 201 -20.23 -1.24 -1.65
C LEU A 201 -19.79 -0.65 -0.30
N LEU A 202 -19.18 0.53 -0.28
CA LEU A 202 -18.64 1.12 0.94
C LEU A 202 -19.73 1.51 1.98
N PRO A 203 -20.83 2.22 1.60
CA PRO A 203 -21.82 2.65 2.56
C PRO A 203 -22.49 1.51 3.34
N PRO A 204 -22.90 0.38 2.73
CA PRO A 204 -23.51 -0.71 3.49
C PRO A 204 -22.50 -1.56 4.26
N LEU A 205 -21.26 -1.71 3.77
CA LEU A 205 -20.26 -2.60 4.40
C LEU A 205 -19.55 -1.93 5.58
N GLY A 206 -19.31 -0.63 5.53
CA GLY A 206 -18.63 0.11 6.58
C GLY A 206 -19.31 -0.05 7.96
N PRO A 207 -20.59 0.36 8.13
CA PRO A 207 -21.29 0.26 9.41
C PRO A 207 -21.40 -1.18 9.94
N VAL A 208 -21.57 -2.17 9.06
CA VAL A 208 -21.66 -3.58 9.46
C VAL A 208 -20.30 -4.10 9.94
N GLY A 209 -19.24 -3.79 9.19
CA GLY A 209 -17.88 -4.18 9.56
C GLY A 209 -17.44 -3.53 10.88
N MET A 210 -17.68 -2.25 11.05
CA MET A 210 -17.29 -1.48 12.23
C MET A 210 -18.06 -1.86 13.52
N ARG A 211 -19.23 -2.50 13.42
CA ARG A 211 -20.02 -2.96 14.58
C ARG A 211 -19.67 -4.38 15.03
N SER A 212 -18.87 -5.09 14.30
CA SER A 212 -18.48 -6.47 14.62
C SER A 212 -16.99 -6.58 14.92
N ASP A 213 -16.63 -6.82 16.19
CA ASP A 213 -15.26 -7.00 16.62
C ASP A 213 -14.54 -8.10 15.81
N LEU A 214 -15.26 -9.19 15.50
CA LEU A 214 -14.73 -10.26 14.68
C LEU A 214 -14.38 -9.80 13.26
N LEU A 215 -15.31 -9.11 12.58
CA LEU A 215 -15.08 -8.61 11.23
C LEU A 215 -13.99 -7.55 11.21
N MET A 216 -13.96 -6.67 12.20
CA MET A 216 -12.92 -5.65 12.31
C MET A 216 -11.55 -6.28 12.58
N THR A 217 -11.47 -7.27 13.48
CA THR A 217 -10.23 -8.00 13.74
C THR A 217 -9.72 -8.70 12.47
N LEU A 218 -10.59 -9.36 11.71
CA LEU A 218 -10.23 -9.99 10.45
C LEU A 218 -9.77 -8.95 9.40
N ALA A 219 -10.50 -7.84 9.29
CA ALA A 219 -10.13 -6.76 8.37
C ALA A 219 -8.76 -6.17 8.71
N LEU A 220 -8.50 -5.87 9.98
CA LEU A 220 -7.20 -5.36 10.44
C LEU A 220 -6.07 -6.36 10.18
N ARG A 221 -6.29 -7.65 10.48
CA ARG A 221 -5.27 -8.69 10.23
C ARG A 221 -4.93 -8.84 8.76
N TRP A 222 -5.93 -8.82 7.87
CA TRP A 222 -5.71 -8.99 6.43
C TRP A 222 -5.23 -7.71 5.75
N MET A 223 -5.80 -6.57 6.12
CA MET A 223 -5.41 -5.27 5.56
C MET A 223 -4.05 -4.80 6.09
N GLY A 224 -3.77 -5.06 7.36
CA GLY A 224 -2.52 -4.67 8.02
C GLY A 224 -1.36 -5.64 7.79
N ASN A 225 -1.53 -6.67 6.93
CA ASN A 225 -0.50 -7.70 6.71
C ASN A 225 -0.01 -8.37 8.00
N LEU A 226 -0.93 -8.55 8.97
CA LEU A 226 -0.63 -9.12 10.29
C LEU A 226 -0.78 -10.65 10.33
N VAL A 227 -0.89 -11.31 9.19
CA VAL A 227 -0.90 -12.77 9.07
C VAL A 227 0.51 -13.24 8.72
N THR A 228 1.19 -13.82 9.71
CA THR A 228 2.54 -14.36 9.56
C THR A 228 2.53 -15.85 9.19
N ASP A 229 3.68 -16.38 8.79
CA ASP A 229 3.82 -17.82 8.50
C ASP A 229 3.66 -18.71 9.75
N GLU A 230 3.86 -18.15 10.94
CA GLU A 230 3.72 -18.83 12.23
C GLU A 230 2.25 -18.99 12.65
N ASP A 231 1.35 -18.16 12.13
CA ASP A 231 -0.07 -18.20 12.46
C ASP A 231 -0.74 -19.49 11.99
N ARG A 232 -1.36 -20.22 12.90
CA ARG A 232 -2.04 -21.51 12.65
C ARG A 232 -3.56 -21.46 12.80
N ASP A 233 -4.12 -20.30 13.12
CA ASP A 233 -5.55 -20.13 13.33
C ASP A 233 -6.38 -20.24 12.04
N ARG A 234 -7.70 -20.23 12.19
CA ARG A 234 -8.64 -20.37 11.05
C ARG A 234 -8.55 -19.21 10.06
N ALA A 235 -8.35 -17.99 10.54
CA ALA A 235 -8.28 -16.80 9.70
C ALA A 235 -7.03 -16.83 8.80
N ALA A 236 -5.87 -17.19 9.37
CA ALA A 236 -4.62 -17.34 8.63
C ALA A 236 -4.70 -18.47 7.58
N ARG A 237 -5.29 -19.63 7.95
CA ARG A 237 -5.50 -20.73 7.00
C ARG A 237 -6.42 -20.35 5.85
N MET A 238 -7.51 -19.60 6.14
CA MET A 238 -8.44 -19.11 5.13
C MET A 238 -7.76 -18.10 4.19
N TRP A 239 -6.97 -17.18 4.74
CA TRP A 239 -6.22 -16.20 3.97
C TRP A 239 -5.24 -16.87 2.99
N ARG A 240 -4.40 -17.79 3.47
CA ARG A 240 -3.46 -18.54 2.62
C ARG A 240 -4.17 -19.41 1.58
N TRP A 241 -5.27 -20.09 1.96
CA TRP A 241 -6.08 -20.86 1.01
C TRP A 241 -6.66 -19.97 -0.11
N ALA A 242 -7.19 -18.80 0.26
CA ALA A 242 -7.72 -17.83 -0.70
C ALA A 242 -6.61 -17.27 -1.59
N GLY A 243 -5.43 -17.00 -1.04
CA GLY A 243 -4.24 -16.56 -1.76
C GLY A 243 -3.81 -17.56 -2.84
N ARG A 244 -3.64 -18.84 -2.46
CA ARG A 244 -3.32 -19.92 -3.41
C ARG A 244 -4.33 -20.04 -4.53
N ARG A 245 -5.63 -19.96 -4.23
CA ARG A 245 -6.68 -19.99 -5.26
C ARG A 245 -6.71 -18.74 -6.12
N SER A 246 -6.36 -17.62 -5.56
CA SER A 246 -6.29 -16.35 -6.27
C SER A 246 -5.16 -16.36 -7.29
N ILE A 247 -3.93 -16.64 -6.85
CA ILE A 247 -2.75 -16.61 -7.74
C ILE A 247 -2.84 -17.64 -8.88
N ALA A 248 -3.45 -18.80 -8.61
CA ALA A 248 -3.69 -19.83 -9.66
C ALA A 248 -4.65 -19.36 -10.76
N ARG A 249 -5.40 -18.29 -10.55
CA ARG A 249 -6.36 -17.71 -11.51
C ARG A 249 -5.90 -16.36 -12.06
N ASP A 250 -4.73 -15.88 -11.68
CA ASP A 250 -4.21 -14.62 -12.19
C ASP A 250 -3.68 -14.80 -13.60
N ALA A 251 -4.26 -14.08 -14.56
CA ALA A 251 -3.73 -14.00 -15.92
C ALA A 251 -2.31 -13.39 -15.92
N ARG A 252 -2.03 -12.55 -14.93
CA ARG A 252 -0.73 -11.91 -14.71
C ARG A 252 -0.43 -11.94 -13.19
N PRO A 253 0.29 -12.99 -12.72
CA PRO A 253 0.69 -13.10 -11.32
C PRO A 253 1.55 -11.91 -10.85
N PRO A 254 1.67 -11.66 -9.54
CA PRO A 254 2.63 -10.69 -9.02
C PRO A 254 4.05 -10.93 -9.54
N PHE A 255 4.74 -9.85 -9.90
CA PHE A 255 6.15 -9.87 -10.38
C PHE A 255 6.39 -10.69 -11.68
N SER A 256 5.39 -10.78 -12.57
CA SER A 256 5.49 -11.51 -13.84
C SER A 256 5.59 -10.61 -15.05
#